data_c639d02ca9e2c8f939963761eb525342
#
_entry.id   c639d02ca9e2c8f939963761eb525342
#
_cell.length_a   1.000
_cell.length_b   1.000
_cell.length_c   1.000
_cell.angle_alpha   90.00
_cell.angle_beta   90.00
_cell.angle_gamma   90.00
#
_symmetry.space_group_name_H-M   'P 1'
#
loop_
_entity.id
_entity.type
_entity.pdbx_description
1 polymer ?
#
loop_
_entity_poly.entity_id
_entity_poly.type
_entity_poly.pdbx_seq_one_letter_code
_entity_poly.pdbx_strand_id
1 'polypeptide(L)'
;MRTITEKAIEKFLNAESFKSGNTIVEVLPNVTILKLFGNAIAYQYNDPEKTLSITNCGYKTATTKERLNAIPKVNIVQRKGEWYLNDVEWDGELIDIK
;
A
#
# COMPACT_ATOMS: atom_id res chain seq x y z
N MET A 1 10.44 4.78 10.65
CA MET A 1 9.39 5.04 9.63
C MET A 1 9.18 6.53 9.48
N ARG A 2 9.01 7.04 8.28
CA ARG A 2 8.85 8.46 8.06
C ARG A 2 7.46 8.94 8.46
N THR A 3 7.36 10.16 8.97
CA THR A 3 6.09 10.74 9.41
C THR A 3 5.03 10.75 8.30
N ILE A 4 5.44 11.05 7.06
CA ILE A 4 4.49 11.07 5.93
C ILE A 4 3.89 9.68 5.70
N THR A 5 4.69 8.63 5.84
CA THR A 5 4.20 7.26 5.70
C THR A 5 3.17 6.93 6.77
N GLU A 6 3.48 7.26 8.03
CA GLU A 6 2.56 6.99 9.13
C GLU A 6 1.22 7.70 8.95
N LYS A 7 1.26 8.99 8.58
CA LYS A 7 0.04 9.75 8.37
C LYS A 7 -0.76 9.24 7.19
N ALA A 8 -0.09 8.91 6.09
CA ALA A 8 -0.77 8.42 4.90
C ALA A 8 -1.49 7.10 5.18
N ILE A 9 -0.83 6.18 5.87
CA ILE A 9 -1.44 4.88 6.18
C ILE A 9 -2.59 5.04 7.17
N GLU A 10 -2.44 5.91 8.18
CA GLU A 10 -3.54 6.19 9.10
C GLU A 10 -4.77 6.68 8.36
N LYS A 11 -4.59 7.64 7.45
CA LYS A 11 -5.69 8.16 6.65
C LYS A 11 -6.27 7.12 5.72
N PHE A 12 -5.40 6.32 5.11
CA PHE A 12 -5.83 5.23 4.22
C PHE A 12 -6.72 4.23 4.96
N LEU A 13 -6.31 3.80 6.15
CA LEU A 13 -7.07 2.82 6.93
C LEU A 13 -8.39 3.39 7.45
N ASN A 14 -8.44 4.68 7.70
CA ASN A 14 -9.65 5.35 8.21
C ASN A 14 -10.53 5.90 7.10
N ALA A 15 -10.20 5.63 5.84
CA ALA A 15 -10.93 6.14 4.68
C ALA A 15 -11.06 7.66 4.71
N GLU A 16 -9.94 8.34 4.99
CA GLU A 16 -9.85 9.79 4.99
C GLU A 16 -8.89 10.24 3.90
N SER A 17 -9.25 11.30 3.18
CA SER A 17 -8.39 11.82 2.12
C SER A 17 -7.11 12.44 2.68
N PHE A 18 -6.04 12.37 1.90
CA PHE A 18 -4.74 12.87 2.29
C PHE A 18 -3.91 13.17 1.05
N LYS A 19 -3.11 14.22 1.12
CA LYS A 19 -2.18 14.54 0.04
C LYS A 19 -0.95 15.20 0.63
N SER A 20 0.22 14.64 0.34
CA SER A 20 1.47 15.24 0.74
C SER A 20 2.56 14.78 -0.21
N GLY A 21 3.10 15.73 -0.99
CA GLY A 21 4.15 15.42 -1.95
C GLY A 21 3.73 14.36 -2.96
N ASN A 22 4.44 13.24 -2.94
CA ASN A 22 4.21 12.13 -3.87
C ASN A 22 3.15 11.13 -3.39
N THR A 23 2.55 11.34 -2.22
CA THR A 23 1.65 10.38 -1.60
C THR A 23 0.25 10.96 -1.49
N ILE A 24 -0.74 10.21 -2.00
CA ILE A 24 -2.14 10.63 -2.02
C ILE A 24 -3.00 9.48 -1.52
N VAL A 25 -3.99 9.81 -0.68
CA VAL A 25 -5.07 8.87 -0.32
C VAL A 25 -6.35 9.44 -0.93
N GLU A 26 -6.92 8.69 -1.86
CA GLU A 26 -8.15 9.06 -2.54
C GLU A 26 -9.30 8.23 -2.01
N VAL A 27 -10.37 8.89 -1.57
CA VAL A 27 -11.53 8.19 -1.00
C VAL A 27 -12.67 8.22 -2.01
N LEU A 28 -13.11 7.03 -2.43
CA LEU A 28 -14.24 6.85 -3.32
C LEU A 28 -15.34 6.12 -2.56
N PRO A 29 -16.59 6.10 -3.08
CA PRO A 29 -17.69 5.48 -2.33
C PRO A 29 -17.46 4.03 -1.93
N ASN A 30 -16.80 3.24 -2.78
CA ASN A 30 -16.64 1.81 -2.55
C ASN A 30 -15.21 1.39 -2.22
N VAL A 31 -14.25 2.30 -2.30
CA VAL A 31 -12.84 1.94 -2.14
C VAL A 31 -12.02 3.16 -1.74
N THR A 32 -11.01 2.93 -0.91
CA THR A 32 -10.00 3.95 -0.58
C THR A 32 -8.70 3.51 -1.23
N ILE A 33 -8.04 4.41 -1.93
CA ILE A 33 -6.86 4.10 -2.74
C ILE A 33 -5.65 4.86 -2.22
N LEU A 34 -4.54 4.15 -2.03
CA LEU A 34 -3.26 4.77 -1.71
C LEU A 34 -2.44 4.87 -2.99
N LYS A 35 -2.06 6.10 -3.35
CA LYS A 35 -1.28 6.36 -4.56
C LYS A 35 0.10 6.90 -4.21
N LEU A 36 1.09 6.42 -4.94
CA LEU A 36 2.47 6.91 -4.84
C LEU A 36 2.93 7.32 -6.24
N PHE A 37 3.33 8.58 -6.39
CA PHE A 37 3.68 9.15 -7.69
C PHE A 37 2.58 8.94 -8.74
N GLY A 38 1.31 9.04 -8.32
CA GLY A 38 0.18 8.88 -9.22
C GLY A 38 -0.20 7.42 -9.49
N ASN A 39 0.53 6.45 -8.96
CA ASN A 39 0.27 5.03 -9.18
C ASN A 39 -0.42 4.43 -7.96
N ALA A 40 -1.56 3.77 -8.17
CA ALA A 40 -2.29 3.12 -7.08
C ALA A 40 -1.54 1.88 -6.62
N ILE A 41 -1.08 1.86 -5.37
CA ILE A 41 -0.33 0.74 -4.82
C ILE A 41 -1.11 -0.04 -3.77
N ALA A 42 -2.22 0.50 -3.26
CA ALA A 42 -3.04 -0.21 -2.29
C ALA A 42 -4.50 0.21 -2.42
N TYR A 43 -5.39 -0.74 -2.19
CA TYR A 43 -6.84 -0.54 -2.23
C TYR A 43 -7.45 -1.13 -0.98
N GLN A 44 -8.28 -0.37 -0.28
CA GLN A 44 -9.08 -0.89 0.80
C GLN A 44 -10.53 -0.77 0.41
N TYR A 45 -11.20 -1.91 0.21
CA TYR A 45 -12.57 -1.93 -0.25
C TYR A 45 -13.52 -1.70 0.93
N ASN A 46 -14.63 -1.00 0.66
CA ASN A 46 -15.61 -0.69 1.68
C ASN A 46 -16.64 -1.82 1.78
N ASP A 47 -16.16 -3.03 2.06
CA ASP A 47 -17.01 -4.19 2.29
C ASP A 47 -16.94 -4.56 3.79
N PRO A 48 -17.78 -5.48 4.25
CA PRO A 48 -17.77 -5.87 5.68
C PRO A 48 -16.42 -6.38 6.16
N GLU A 49 -15.65 -7.01 5.28
CA GLU A 49 -14.35 -7.58 5.63
C GLU A 49 -13.20 -6.59 5.47
N LYS A 50 -13.48 -5.42 4.87
CA LYS A 50 -12.45 -4.43 4.56
C LYS A 50 -11.31 -5.05 3.76
N THR A 51 -11.65 -5.73 2.66
CA THR A 51 -10.67 -6.39 1.80
C THR A 51 -9.57 -5.42 1.39
N LEU A 52 -8.34 -5.87 1.50
CA LEU A 52 -7.15 -5.06 1.20
C LEU A 52 -6.38 -5.71 0.08
N SER A 53 -6.02 -4.93 -0.94
CA SER A 53 -5.20 -5.41 -2.05
C SER A 53 -4.01 -4.49 -2.23
N ILE A 54 -2.87 -5.04 -2.59
CA ILE A 54 -1.65 -4.25 -2.81
C ILE A 54 -0.98 -4.64 -4.12
N THR A 55 -0.20 -3.70 -4.66
CA THR A 55 0.64 -3.93 -5.83
C THR A 55 1.78 -2.91 -5.80
N ASN A 56 2.91 -3.22 -6.43
CA ASN A 56 3.99 -2.24 -6.56
C ASN A 56 3.94 -1.50 -7.89
N CYS A 57 2.97 -1.78 -8.74
CA CYS A 57 2.81 -1.16 -10.07
C CYS A 57 4.07 -1.30 -10.95
N GLY A 58 4.91 -2.31 -10.68
CA GLY A 58 6.16 -2.48 -11.41
C GLY A 58 7.32 -1.68 -10.85
N TYR A 59 7.13 -0.91 -9.79
CA TYR A 59 8.15 -0.07 -9.19
C TYR A 59 8.70 -0.69 -7.91
N LYS A 60 9.84 -1.37 -8.02
CA LYS A 60 10.48 -2.01 -6.87
C LYS A 60 11.41 -1.03 -6.16
N THR A 61 10.85 0.07 -5.66
CA THR A 61 11.64 1.11 -5.00
C THR A 61 11.54 1.00 -3.48
N ALA A 62 12.53 1.58 -2.78
CA ALA A 62 12.52 1.62 -1.32
C ALA A 62 11.31 2.38 -0.80
N THR A 63 10.87 3.44 -1.49
CA THR A 63 9.72 4.22 -1.08
C THR A 63 8.42 3.41 -1.18
N THR A 64 8.24 2.68 -2.28
CA THR A 64 7.07 1.80 -2.44
C THR A 64 7.03 0.76 -1.32
N LYS A 65 8.17 0.12 -1.06
CA LYS A 65 8.27 -0.90 -0.01
C LYS A 65 7.95 -0.31 1.36
N GLU A 66 8.47 0.88 1.66
CA GLU A 66 8.21 1.53 2.94
C GLU A 66 6.72 1.82 3.14
N ARG A 67 6.06 2.36 2.10
CA ARG A 67 4.63 2.66 2.19
C ARG A 67 3.81 1.39 2.43
N LEU A 68 4.09 0.34 1.67
CA LEU A 68 3.35 -0.92 1.79
C LEU A 68 3.61 -1.59 3.13
N ASN A 69 4.85 -1.58 3.63
CA ASN A 69 5.18 -2.19 4.91
C ASN A 69 4.53 -1.51 6.11
N ALA A 70 4.06 -0.28 5.95
CA ALA A 70 3.34 0.41 7.01
C ALA A 70 1.89 -0.07 7.14
N ILE A 71 1.39 -0.83 6.16
CA ILE A 71 0.03 -1.39 6.21
C ILE A 71 0.05 -2.63 7.09
N PRO A 72 -0.91 -2.76 8.05
CA PRO A 72 -0.98 -3.97 8.87
C PRO A 72 -1.10 -5.23 8.01
N LYS A 73 -0.48 -6.32 8.46
CA LYS A 73 -0.46 -7.62 7.79
C LYS A 73 0.39 -7.66 6.51
N VAL A 74 1.10 -6.59 6.19
CA VAL A 74 2.01 -6.55 5.04
C VAL A 74 3.44 -6.53 5.55
N ASN A 75 4.22 -7.52 5.15
CA ASN A 75 5.64 -7.61 5.48
C ASN A 75 6.40 -7.95 4.22
N ILE A 76 7.05 -6.96 3.63
CA ILE A 76 7.80 -7.12 2.40
C ILE A 76 9.28 -7.04 2.74
N VAL A 77 10.04 -8.07 2.36
CA VAL A 77 11.49 -8.08 2.49
C VAL A 77 12.10 -8.31 1.12
N GLN A 78 13.34 -7.86 0.94
CA GLN A 78 14.05 -8.01 -0.31
C GLN A 78 15.28 -8.90 -0.08
N ARG A 79 15.44 -9.95 -0.90
CA ARG A 79 16.57 -10.84 -0.83
C ARG A 79 17.10 -11.07 -2.23
N LYS A 80 18.38 -10.78 -2.45
CA LYS A 80 19.03 -10.96 -3.75
C LYS A 80 18.25 -10.30 -4.90
N GLY A 81 17.68 -9.12 -4.62
CA GLY A 81 16.93 -8.39 -5.63
C GLY A 81 15.47 -8.79 -5.78
N GLU A 82 15.04 -9.87 -5.16
CA GLU A 82 13.66 -10.32 -5.24
C GLU A 82 12.86 -9.91 -4.00
N TRP A 83 11.61 -9.54 -4.21
CA TRP A 83 10.71 -9.19 -3.10
C TRP A 83 9.95 -10.42 -2.61
N TYR A 84 9.79 -10.49 -1.30
CA TYR A 84 8.99 -11.53 -0.64
C TYR A 84 7.92 -10.86 0.19
N LEU A 85 6.67 -11.25 -0.04
CA LEU A 85 5.53 -10.74 0.72
C LEU A 85 5.09 -11.82 1.70
N ASN A 86 5.20 -11.51 2.99
CA ASN A 86 4.83 -12.45 4.05
C ASN A 86 5.49 -13.82 3.82
N ASP A 87 6.80 -13.79 3.50
CA ASP A 87 7.66 -14.95 3.28
C ASP A 87 7.41 -15.72 1.99
N VAL A 88 6.59 -15.19 1.08
CA VAL A 88 6.33 -15.81 -0.22
C VAL A 88 6.84 -14.89 -1.32
N GLU A 89 7.58 -15.44 -2.27
CA GLU A 89 8.07 -14.64 -3.39
C GLU A 89 6.91 -13.95 -4.10
N TRP A 90 7.08 -12.65 -4.35
CA TRP A 90 6.01 -11.82 -4.92
C TRP A 90 6.60 -10.90 -5.99
N ASP A 91 6.03 -10.95 -7.17
CA ASP A 91 6.50 -10.16 -8.29
C ASP A 91 5.92 -8.74 -8.33
N GLY A 92 5.05 -8.40 -7.38
CA GLY A 92 4.44 -7.08 -7.33
C GLY A 92 3.09 -6.99 -7.98
N GLU A 93 2.54 -8.09 -8.49
CA GLU A 93 1.20 -8.10 -9.06
C GLU A 93 0.15 -7.82 -7.98
N LEU A 94 -1.00 -7.31 -8.41
CA LEU A 94 -2.11 -7.04 -7.49
C LEU A 94 -2.49 -8.31 -6.75
N ILE A 95 -2.51 -8.24 -5.43
CA ILE A 95 -2.82 -9.40 -4.60
C ILE A 95 -3.63 -8.96 -3.38
N ASP A 96 -4.60 -9.78 -2.98
CA ASP A 96 -5.39 -9.52 -1.79
C ASP A 96 -4.63 -9.96 -0.55
N ILE A 97 -4.67 -9.14 0.49
CA ILE A 97 -4.04 -9.43 1.78
C ILE A 97 -5.12 -10.01 2.70
N LYS A 98 -4.84 -11.15 3.27
CA LYS A 98 -5.79 -11.86 4.14
C LYS A 98 -5.35 -11.91 5.59
#